data_834f60aed4edc43d112a910c40050de3
#
_entry.id   834f60aed4edc43d112a910c40050de3
#
_cell.length_a   1.000
_cell.length_b   1.000
_cell.length_c   1.000
_cell.angle_alpha   90.00
_cell.angle_beta   90.00
_cell.angle_gamma   90.00
#
_symmetry.space_group_name_H-M   'P 1'
#
loop_
_entity.id
_entity.type
_entity.pdbx_description
1 polymer ?
#
loop_
_entity_poly.entity_id
_entity_poly.type
_entity_poly.pdbx_seq_one_letter_code
_entity_poly.pdbx_strand_id
1 'polypeptide(L)'
;KQGHASAQNNLGDCYYFGRGLDQNYKQAAVWYRKAAEQENANAQNSLGICYYYGRGLTKDYNKAVNWYRKSAEKGNRGAQNNLGLCYEYGHGLVQDYEKAVEWYRKSAEQGSAIAQNNLGNCYFYGRGLVKDYKQAAEWYHKSAKQGNSSAQYNLGRCCYYGHGTVQNYESAVSLFHKAALQGDVAAQRALAICHEKGQGIAQHYGMAAKWYRAAAEQGDTTAQNKLGYYYEIGQGVTQSYENAAKWYQEAAKHNNIEAQYKLGSCFQHGLGVTQ
;
A
#
# COMPACT_ATOMS: atom_id res chain seq x y z
N LYS A 1 -37.34 -1.14 21.26
CA LYS A 1 -37.45 -0.60 19.89
C LYS A 1 -36.23 -1.12 19.13
N GLN A 2 -36.43 -2.03 18.18
CA GLN A 2 -35.37 -2.45 17.25
C GLN A 2 -34.99 -1.24 16.40
N GLY A 3 -33.77 -0.71 16.58
CA GLY A 3 -33.28 0.38 15.76
C GLY A 3 -33.01 -0.10 14.33
N HIS A 4 -33.15 0.77 13.35
CA HIS A 4 -32.90 0.46 11.95
C HIS A 4 -31.40 0.10 11.74
N ALA A 5 -31.11 -1.09 11.21
CA ALA A 5 -29.75 -1.62 11.09
C ALA A 5 -28.78 -0.68 10.37
N SER A 6 -29.24 -0.01 9.29
CA SER A 6 -28.42 0.97 8.58
C SER A 6 -28.09 2.19 9.43
N ALA A 7 -29.01 2.68 10.24
CA ALA A 7 -28.75 3.80 11.15
C ALA A 7 -27.75 3.42 12.25
N GLN A 8 -27.83 2.18 12.75
CA GLN A 8 -26.85 1.66 13.72
C GLN A 8 -25.48 1.51 13.09
N ASN A 9 -25.38 1.01 11.84
CA ASN A 9 -24.12 0.97 11.13
C ASN A 9 -23.52 2.37 10.97
N ASN A 10 -24.31 3.34 10.52
CA ASN A 10 -23.85 4.72 10.33
C ASN A 10 -23.38 5.35 11.65
N LEU A 11 -24.06 5.08 12.77
CA LEU A 11 -23.62 5.53 14.08
C LEU A 11 -22.31 4.85 14.49
N GLY A 12 -22.13 3.57 14.14
CA GLY A 12 -20.87 2.86 14.26
C GLY A 12 -19.76 3.56 13.49
N ASP A 13 -20.04 3.99 12.25
CA ASP A 13 -19.08 4.74 11.41
C ASP A 13 -18.74 6.10 12.03
N CYS A 14 -19.70 6.83 12.61
CA CYS A 14 -19.45 8.07 13.32
C CYS A 14 -18.44 7.88 14.47
N TYR A 15 -18.65 6.85 15.30
CA TYR A 15 -17.69 6.53 16.37
C TYR A 15 -16.35 6.01 15.86
N TYR A 16 -16.35 5.23 14.77
CA TYR A 16 -15.12 4.64 14.23
C TYR A 16 -14.20 5.70 13.63
N PHE A 17 -14.75 6.70 12.94
CA PHE A 17 -14.00 7.75 12.25
C PHE A 17 -13.95 9.07 13.03
N GLY A 18 -14.64 9.21 14.15
CA GLY A 18 -14.74 10.46 14.89
C GLY A 18 -15.53 11.55 14.15
N ARG A 19 -16.58 11.17 13.40
CA ARG A 19 -17.37 12.13 12.61
C ARG A 19 -18.53 12.67 13.43
N GLY A 20 -18.40 13.92 13.86
CA GLY A 20 -19.38 14.58 14.72
C GLY A 20 -19.44 14.08 16.17
N LEU A 21 -18.56 13.13 16.52
CA LEU A 21 -18.41 12.53 17.84
C LEU A 21 -16.93 12.22 18.06
N ASP A 22 -16.50 12.11 19.31
CA ASP A 22 -15.16 11.62 19.63
C ASP A 22 -14.96 10.19 19.13
N GLN A 23 -13.80 9.92 18.55
CA GLN A 23 -13.48 8.59 18.05
C GLN A 23 -13.48 7.57 19.19
N ASN A 24 -14.29 6.53 19.05
CA ASN A 24 -14.41 5.47 20.05
C ASN A 24 -14.66 4.11 19.40
N TYR A 25 -13.61 3.33 19.21
CA TYR A 25 -13.70 2.00 18.59
C TYR A 25 -14.54 1.00 19.40
N LYS A 26 -14.59 1.13 20.75
CA LYS A 26 -15.44 0.26 21.57
C LYS A 26 -16.93 0.51 21.29
N GLN A 27 -17.32 1.78 21.24
CA GLN A 27 -18.69 2.14 20.89
C GLN A 27 -19.02 1.78 19.44
N ALA A 28 -18.09 2.01 18.51
CA ALA A 28 -18.26 1.59 17.12
C ALA A 28 -18.57 0.09 17.01
N ALA A 29 -17.77 -0.76 17.69
CA ALA A 29 -17.95 -2.20 17.68
C ALA A 29 -19.31 -2.64 18.27
N VAL A 30 -19.80 -1.95 19.31
CA VAL A 30 -21.15 -2.21 19.88
C VAL A 30 -22.24 -1.92 18.85
N TRP A 31 -22.16 -0.78 18.16
CA TRP A 31 -23.17 -0.41 17.17
C TRP A 31 -23.09 -1.28 15.90
N TYR A 32 -21.90 -1.61 15.42
CA TYR A 32 -21.72 -2.54 14.32
C TYR A 32 -22.29 -3.93 14.66
N ARG A 33 -22.08 -4.42 15.90
CA ARG A 33 -22.63 -5.71 16.33
C ARG A 33 -24.17 -5.71 16.30
N LYS A 34 -24.81 -4.68 16.85
CA LYS A 34 -26.27 -4.55 16.82
C LYS A 34 -26.83 -4.56 15.39
N ALA A 35 -26.14 -3.89 14.45
CA ALA A 35 -26.53 -3.87 13.05
C ALA A 35 -26.21 -5.19 12.33
N ALA A 36 -25.07 -5.82 12.64
CA ALA A 36 -24.64 -7.07 12.07
C ALA A 36 -25.52 -8.25 12.46
N GLU A 37 -26.04 -8.26 13.69
CA GLU A 37 -27.03 -9.22 14.19
C GLU A 37 -28.39 -9.08 13.48
N GLN A 38 -28.70 -7.90 12.95
CA GLN A 38 -29.82 -7.65 12.07
C GLN A 38 -29.50 -7.89 10.59
N GLU A 39 -28.42 -8.64 10.34
CA GLU A 39 -27.97 -9.08 9.01
C GLU A 39 -27.55 -7.96 8.04
N ASN A 40 -27.25 -6.76 8.53
CA ASN A 40 -26.70 -5.69 7.71
C ASN A 40 -25.28 -6.06 7.21
N ALA A 41 -25.13 -6.22 5.91
CA ALA A 41 -23.86 -6.67 5.31
C ALA A 41 -22.70 -5.68 5.55
N ASN A 42 -22.95 -4.37 5.51
CA ASN A 42 -21.91 -3.37 5.78
C ASN A 42 -21.44 -3.46 7.23
N ALA A 43 -22.35 -3.58 8.18
CA ALA A 43 -22.02 -3.74 9.59
C ALA A 43 -21.29 -5.05 9.88
N GLN A 44 -21.65 -6.15 9.21
CA GLN A 44 -20.94 -7.42 9.29
C GLN A 44 -19.48 -7.25 8.82
N ASN A 45 -19.26 -6.57 7.69
CA ASN A 45 -17.90 -6.25 7.22
C ASN A 45 -17.16 -5.36 8.24
N SER A 46 -17.79 -4.30 8.74
CA SER A 46 -17.16 -3.37 9.70
C SER A 46 -16.82 -4.06 11.03
N LEU A 47 -17.69 -4.96 11.51
CA LEU A 47 -17.41 -5.76 12.70
C LEU A 47 -16.26 -6.75 12.46
N GLY A 48 -16.19 -7.34 11.27
CA GLY A 48 -15.04 -8.14 10.83
C GLY A 48 -13.73 -7.34 10.87
N ILE A 49 -13.75 -6.09 10.41
CA ILE A 49 -12.60 -5.17 10.48
C ILE A 49 -12.20 -4.89 11.94
N CYS A 50 -13.19 -4.68 12.84
CA CYS A 50 -12.89 -4.49 14.26
C CYS A 50 -12.17 -5.70 14.88
N TYR A 51 -12.59 -6.92 14.58
CA TYR A 51 -11.92 -8.13 15.03
C TYR A 51 -10.55 -8.32 14.39
N TYR A 52 -10.43 -8.05 13.09
CA TYR A 52 -9.18 -8.24 12.35
C TYR A 52 -8.03 -7.37 12.87
N TYR A 53 -8.32 -6.10 13.17
CA TYR A 53 -7.34 -5.13 13.67
C TYR A 53 -7.31 -4.97 15.18
N GLY A 54 -8.24 -5.58 15.92
CA GLY A 54 -8.36 -5.38 17.37
C GLY A 54 -8.87 -4.00 17.75
N ARG A 55 -9.69 -3.36 16.90
CA ARG A 55 -10.22 -2.03 17.14
C ARG A 55 -11.50 -2.08 17.97
N GLY A 56 -11.38 -1.71 19.25
CA GLY A 56 -12.48 -1.77 20.22
C GLY A 56 -12.87 -3.16 20.70
N LEU A 57 -12.25 -4.19 20.16
CA LEU A 57 -12.41 -5.60 20.51
C LEU A 57 -11.03 -6.27 20.57
N THR A 58 -10.94 -7.38 21.27
CA THR A 58 -9.73 -8.24 21.20
C THR A 58 -9.57 -8.76 19.77
N LYS A 59 -8.36 -8.65 19.24
CA LYS A 59 -8.01 -9.14 17.90
C LYS A 59 -8.29 -10.63 17.78
N ASP A 60 -9.06 -11.02 16.77
CA ASP A 60 -9.47 -12.42 16.56
C ASP A 60 -9.75 -12.63 15.06
N TYR A 61 -8.81 -13.25 14.37
CA TYR A 61 -8.93 -13.51 12.94
C TYR A 61 -10.04 -14.51 12.58
N ASN A 62 -10.31 -15.51 13.45
CA ASN A 62 -11.37 -16.48 13.21
C ASN A 62 -12.76 -15.79 13.23
N LYS A 63 -12.98 -14.91 14.21
CA LYS A 63 -14.20 -14.11 14.27
C LYS A 63 -14.28 -13.13 13.10
N ALA A 64 -13.17 -12.51 12.71
CA ALA A 64 -13.15 -11.63 11.54
C ALA A 64 -13.58 -12.37 10.28
N VAL A 65 -13.00 -13.54 9.99
CA VAL A 65 -13.35 -14.39 8.84
C VAL A 65 -14.82 -14.77 8.86
N ASN A 66 -15.37 -15.16 10.01
CA ASN A 66 -16.79 -15.52 10.11
C ASN A 66 -17.70 -14.34 9.73
N TRP A 67 -17.40 -13.13 10.18
CA TRP A 67 -18.16 -11.94 9.83
C TRP A 67 -17.94 -11.50 8.38
N TYR A 68 -16.71 -11.57 7.85
CA TYR A 68 -16.45 -11.31 6.45
C TYR A 68 -17.20 -12.28 5.54
N ARG A 69 -17.24 -13.58 5.88
CA ARG A 69 -17.95 -14.59 5.09
C ARG A 69 -19.44 -14.26 5.01
N LYS A 70 -20.11 -14.01 6.14
CA LYS A 70 -21.53 -13.62 6.17
C LYS A 70 -21.82 -12.40 5.29
N SER A 71 -20.95 -11.40 5.37
CA SER A 71 -21.06 -10.17 4.57
C SER A 71 -20.78 -10.40 3.09
N ALA A 72 -19.75 -11.18 2.77
CA ALA A 72 -19.31 -11.50 1.41
C ALA A 72 -20.35 -12.33 0.64
N GLU A 73 -20.99 -13.29 1.31
CA GLU A 73 -22.10 -14.09 0.76
C GLU A 73 -23.32 -13.25 0.40
N LYS A 74 -23.52 -12.11 1.09
CA LYS A 74 -24.55 -11.11 0.74
C LYS A 74 -24.10 -10.13 -0.35
N GLY A 75 -22.95 -10.37 -0.96
CA GLY A 75 -22.44 -9.56 -2.07
C GLY A 75 -21.67 -8.31 -1.66
N ASN A 76 -21.37 -8.09 -0.37
CA ASN A 76 -20.58 -6.93 0.03
C ASN A 76 -19.15 -7.00 -0.54
N ARG A 77 -18.84 -6.11 -1.49
CA ARG A 77 -17.53 -6.11 -2.18
C ARG A 77 -16.35 -5.88 -1.25
N GLY A 78 -16.50 -5.08 -0.18
CA GLY A 78 -15.44 -4.87 0.80
C GLY A 78 -15.12 -6.15 1.58
N ALA A 79 -16.15 -6.86 2.02
CA ALA A 79 -16.01 -8.13 2.71
C ALA A 79 -15.42 -9.23 1.82
N GLN A 80 -15.81 -9.26 0.55
CA GLN A 80 -15.22 -10.19 -0.44
C GLN A 80 -13.72 -9.95 -0.59
N ASN A 81 -13.28 -8.69 -0.72
CA ASN A 81 -11.86 -8.36 -0.74
C ASN A 81 -11.16 -8.78 0.57
N ASN A 82 -11.76 -8.48 1.72
CA ASN A 82 -11.18 -8.80 3.02
C ASN A 82 -11.09 -10.32 3.26
N LEU A 83 -12.07 -11.08 2.78
CA LEU A 83 -12.02 -12.54 2.84
C LEU A 83 -10.94 -13.09 1.91
N GLY A 84 -10.77 -12.50 0.72
CA GLY A 84 -9.65 -12.80 -0.18
C GLY A 84 -8.30 -12.57 0.49
N LEU A 85 -8.11 -11.46 1.20
CA LEU A 85 -6.90 -11.19 1.99
C LEU A 85 -6.69 -12.24 3.10
N CYS A 86 -7.76 -12.66 3.79
CA CYS A 86 -7.66 -13.70 4.81
C CYS A 86 -7.14 -15.02 4.20
N TYR A 87 -7.63 -15.42 3.02
CA TYR A 87 -7.12 -16.58 2.32
C TYR A 87 -5.70 -16.41 1.80
N GLU A 88 -5.34 -15.22 1.28
CA GLU A 88 -3.98 -14.94 0.81
C GLU A 88 -2.92 -15.07 1.91
N TYR A 89 -3.23 -14.60 3.13
CA TYR A 89 -2.25 -14.58 4.23
C TYR A 89 -2.47 -15.68 5.29
N GLY A 90 -3.50 -16.50 5.17
CA GLY A 90 -3.81 -17.53 6.16
C GLY A 90 -4.29 -16.96 7.51
N HIS A 91 -4.94 -15.79 7.50
CA HIS A 91 -5.43 -15.15 8.72
C HIS A 91 -6.78 -15.72 9.14
N GLY A 92 -6.80 -16.56 10.19
CA GLY A 92 -8.00 -17.18 10.73
C GLY A 92 -8.56 -18.33 9.87
N LEU A 93 -7.78 -18.81 8.92
CA LEU A 93 -8.06 -19.97 8.07
C LEU A 93 -6.76 -20.47 7.44
N VAL A 94 -6.80 -21.61 6.76
CA VAL A 94 -5.64 -22.13 6.01
C VAL A 94 -5.43 -21.25 4.78
N GLN A 95 -4.17 -20.89 4.51
CA GLN A 95 -3.79 -20.12 3.33
C GLN A 95 -4.20 -20.86 2.05
N ASP A 96 -4.85 -20.15 1.14
CA ASP A 96 -5.37 -20.71 -0.10
C ASP A 96 -5.45 -19.59 -1.17
N TYR A 97 -4.47 -19.55 -2.05
CA TYR A 97 -4.40 -18.53 -3.10
C TYR A 97 -5.50 -18.66 -4.16
N GLU A 98 -5.99 -19.86 -4.44
CA GLU A 98 -7.07 -20.08 -5.41
C GLU A 98 -8.36 -19.45 -4.87
N LYS A 99 -8.72 -19.73 -3.61
CA LYS A 99 -9.85 -19.10 -2.95
C LYS A 99 -9.68 -17.59 -2.79
N ALA A 100 -8.47 -17.11 -2.54
CA ALA A 100 -8.20 -15.67 -2.53
C ALA A 100 -8.56 -15.03 -3.88
N VAL A 101 -8.13 -15.64 -4.99
CA VAL A 101 -8.46 -15.18 -6.36
C VAL A 101 -9.96 -15.17 -6.60
N GLU A 102 -10.67 -16.23 -6.22
CA GLU A 102 -12.14 -16.29 -6.37
C GLU A 102 -12.83 -15.10 -5.69
N TRP A 103 -12.46 -14.80 -4.45
CA TRP A 103 -13.05 -13.70 -3.70
C TRP A 103 -12.62 -12.33 -4.22
N TYR A 104 -11.35 -12.16 -4.60
CA TYR A 104 -10.88 -10.93 -5.24
C TYR A 104 -11.62 -10.68 -6.56
N ARG A 105 -11.84 -11.72 -7.39
CA ARG A 105 -12.57 -11.60 -8.64
C ARG A 105 -13.99 -11.12 -8.42
N LYS A 106 -14.75 -11.73 -7.50
CA LYS A 106 -16.11 -11.30 -7.15
C LYS A 106 -16.16 -9.82 -6.73
N SER A 107 -15.20 -9.37 -5.93
CA SER A 107 -15.10 -7.99 -5.49
C SER A 107 -14.66 -7.04 -6.62
N ALA A 108 -13.71 -7.46 -7.46
CA ALA A 108 -13.16 -6.67 -8.56
C ALA A 108 -14.20 -6.45 -9.68
N GLU A 109 -15.03 -7.45 -9.97
CA GLU A 109 -16.12 -7.37 -10.93
C GLU A 109 -17.21 -6.40 -10.47
N GLN A 110 -17.40 -6.24 -9.17
CA GLN A 110 -18.25 -5.20 -8.58
C GLN A 110 -17.59 -3.81 -8.53
N GLY A 111 -16.43 -3.64 -9.16
CA GLY A 111 -15.74 -2.36 -9.29
C GLY A 111 -14.90 -1.95 -8.06
N SER A 112 -14.55 -2.86 -7.15
CA SER A 112 -13.63 -2.53 -6.06
C SER A 112 -12.21 -2.28 -6.59
N ALA A 113 -11.73 -1.05 -6.49
CA ALA A 113 -10.37 -0.70 -6.94
C ALA A 113 -9.30 -1.50 -6.19
N ILE A 114 -9.47 -1.71 -4.88
CA ILE A 114 -8.53 -2.48 -4.06
C ILE A 114 -8.49 -3.93 -4.55
N ALA A 115 -9.65 -4.55 -4.76
CA ALA A 115 -9.72 -5.93 -5.23
C ALA A 115 -9.19 -6.09 -6.67
N GLN A 116 -9.42 -5.10 -7.54
CA GLN A 116 -8.84 -5.07 -8.88
C GLN A 116 -7.31 -5.05 -8.84
N ASN A 117 -6.72 -4.23 -7.95
CA ASN A 117 -5.28 -4.24 -7.74
C ASN A 117 -4.78 -5.59 -7.21
N ASN A 118 -5.47 -6.17 -6.22
CA ASN A 118 -5.10 -7.46 -5.64
C ASN A 118 -5.20 -8.60 -6.66
N LEU A 119 -6.25 -8.62 -7.47
CA LEU A 119 -6.38 -9.58 -8.57
C LEU A 119 -5.28 -9.38 -9.63
N GLY A 120 -4.93 -8.14 -9.94
CA GLY A 120 -3.78 -7.80 -10.77
C GLY A 120 -2.48 -8.38 -10.20
N ASN A 121 -2.27 -8.29 -8.89
CA ASN A 121 -1.12 -8.89 -8.20
C ASN A 121 -1.13 -10.42 -8.33
N CYS A 122 -2.29 -11.07 -8.19
CA CYS A 122 -2.41 -12.52 -8.39
C CYS A 122 -1.94 -12.93 -9.79
N TYR A 123 -2.40 -12.25 -10.84
CA TYR A 123 -1.95 -12.48 -12.21
C TYR A 123 -0.47 -12.17 -12.42
N PHE A 124 0.03 -11.07 -11.84
CA PHE A 124 1.42 -10.64 -12.00
C PHE A 124 2.42 -11.65 -11.43
N TYR A 125 2.10 -12.21 -10.25
CA TYR A 125 2.98 -13.14 -9.54
C TYR A 125 2.63 -14.61 -9.76
N GLY A 126 1.49 -14.94 -10.37
CA GLY A 126 1.01 -16.31 -10.55
C GLY A 126 0.57 -16.95 -9.23
N ARG A 127 -0.12 -16.19 -8.36
CA ARG A 127 -0.62 -16.69 -7.08
C ARG A 127 -2.05 -17.18 -7.21
N GLY A 128 -2.27 -18.48 -7.06
CA GLY A 128 -3.60 -19.11 -7.18
C GLY A 128 -4.17 -19.15 -8.60
N LEU A 129 -3.37 -18.81 -9.60
CA LEU A 129 -3.69 -18.87 -11.02
C LEU A 129 -2.42 -18.84 -11.87
N VAL A 130 -2.54 -19.10 -13.17
CA VAL A 130 -1.42 -19.01 -14.11
C VAL A 130 -1.01 -17.54 -14.25
N LYS A 131 0.30 -17.30 -14.18
CA LYS A 131 0.89 -15.98 -14.35
C LYS A 131 0.56 -15.39 -15.72
N ASP A 132 -0.01 -14.19 -15.73
CA ASP A 132 -0.38 -13.48 -16.95
C ASP A 132 -0.20 -11.97 -16.75
N TYR A 133 0.86 -11.41 -17.31
CA TYR A 133 1.17 -9.99 -17.22
C TYR A 133 0.14 -9.10 -17.96
N LYS A 134 -0.48 -9.60 -19.03
CA LYS A 134 -1.49 -8.85 -19.77
C LYS A 134 -2.75 -8.68 -18.92
N GLN A 135 -3.23 -9.77 -18.34
CA GLN A 135 -4.35 -9.72 -17.40
C GLN A 135 -4.02 -8.85 -16.18
N ALA A 136 -2.80 -8.94 -15.65
CA ALA A 136 -2.36 -8.08 -14.55
C ALA A 136 -2.47 -6.58 -14.92
N ALA A 137 -1.93 -6.20 -16.08
CA ALA A 137 -1.97 -4.82 -16.55
C ALA A 137 -3.41 -4.32 -16.79
N GLU A 138 -4.29 -5.15 -17.32
CA GLU A 138 -5.71 -4.81 -17.50
C GLU A 138 -6.42 -4.54 -16.16
N TRP A 139 -6.19 -5.38 -15.14
CA TRP A 139 -6.77 -5.17 -13.81
C TRP A 139 -6.16 -3.97 -13.09
N TYR A 140 -4.83 -3.77 -13.16
CA TYR A 140 -4.19 -2.57 -12.64
C TYR A 140 -4.75 -1.31 -13.32
N HIS A 141 -4.99 -1.34 -14.64
CA HIS A 141 -5.55 -0.21 -15.37
C HIS A 141 -6.96 0.17 -14.85
N LYS A 142 -7.83 -0.83 -14.65
CA LYS A 142 -9.17 -0.60 -14.07
C LYS A 142 -9.08 0.05 -12.69
N SER A 143 -8.20 -0.43 -11.84
CA SER A 143 -7.98 0.09 -10.50
C SER A 143 -7.35 1.49 -10.51
N ALA A 144 -6.33 1.70 -11.34
CA ALA A 144 -5.63 2.99 -11.49
C ALA A 144 -6.54 4.12 -11.98
N LYS A 145 -7.48 3.80 -12.88
CA LYS A 145 -8.53 4.75 -13.33
C LYS A 145 -9.41 5.25 -12.19
N GLN A 146 -9.59 4.46 -11.14
CA GLN A 146 -10.33 4.84 -9.94
C GLN A 146 -9.46 5.59 -8.92
N GLY A 147 -8.21 5.90 -9.25
CA GLY A 147 -7.29 6.65 -8.42
C GLY A 147 -6.49 5.81 -7.41
N ASN A 148 -6.56 4.48 -7.43
CA ASN A 148 -5.78 3.64 -6.51
C ASN A 148 -4.28 3.83 -6.76
N SER A 149 -3.56 4.35 -5.78
CA SER A 149 -2.12 4.68 -5.89
C SER A 149 -1.25 3.46 -6.15
N SER A 150 -1.51 2.36 -5.44
CA SER A 150 -0.76 1.11 -5.62
C SER A 150 -0.96 0.54 -7.04
N ALA A 151 -2.17 0.64 -7.59
CA ALA A 151 -2.44 0.20 -8.96
C ALA A 151 -1.79 1.13 -10.00
N GLN A 152 -1.76 2.44 -9.75
CA GLN A 152 -1.02 3.39 -10.60
C GLN A 152 0.47 3.04 -10.61
N TYR A 153 1.07 2.78 -9.45
CA TYR A 153 2.45 2.32 -9.36
C TYR A 153 2.66 0.98 -10.08
N ASN A 154 1.81 -0.02 -9.86
CA ASN A 154 1.95 -1.33 -10.49
C ASN A 154 1.79 -1.27 -12.01
N LEU A 155 0.83 -0.49 -12.51
CA LEU A 155 0.67 -0.25 -13.95
C LEU A 155 1.88 0.53 -14.52
N GLY A 156 2.38 1.51 -13.78
CA GLY A 156 3.61 2.23 -14.12
C GLY A 156 4.80 1.28 -14.28
N ARG A 157 4.95 0.30 -13.38
CA ARG A 157 5.95 -0.76 -13.52
C ARG A 157 5.72 -1.62 -14.77
N CYS A 158 4.47 -1.97 -15.07
CA CYS A 158 4.14 -2.69 -16.29
C CYS A 158 4.59 -1.93 -17.54
N CYS A 159 4.30 -0.63 -17.61
CA CYS A 159 4.75 0.23 -18.69
C CYS A 159 6.28 0.40 -18.73
N TYR A 160 6.92 0.52 -17.56
CA TYR A 160 8.37 0.72 -17.48
C TYR A 160 9.17 -0.49 -17.97
N TYR A 161 8.72 -1.71 -17.66
CA TYR A 161 9.41 -2.94 -18.02
C TYR A 161 8.82 -3.66 -19.25
N GLY A 162 7.69 -3.20 -19.78
CA GLY A 162 7.00 -3.89 -20.87
C GLY A 162 6.28 -5.16 -20.44
N HIS A 163 5.88 -5.27 -19.16
CA HIS A 163 5.19 -6.45 -18.64
C HIS A 163 3.68 -6.38 -18.97
N GLY A 164 3.25 -7.15 -19.98
CA GLY A 164 1.85 -7.20 -20.42
C GLY A 164 1.38 -5.93 -21.16
N THR A 165 2.26 -4.97 -21.37
CA THR A 165 2.06 -3.75 -22.16
C THR A 165 3.28 -3.52 -23.04
N VAL A 166 3.15 -2.63 -24.05
CA VAL A 166 4.32 -2.10 -24.74
C VAL A 166 5.12 -1.24 -23.74
N GLN A 167 6.44 -1.40 -23.72
CA GLN A 167 7.31 -0.58 -22.89
C GLN A 167 7.17 0.90 -23.26
N ASN A 168 6.87 1.72 -22.26
CA ASN A 168 6.70 3.17 -22.44
C ASN A 168 7.07 3.90 -21.15
N TYR A 169 8.24 4.52 -21.13
CA TYR A 169 8.76 5.24 -19.97
C TYR A 169 7.97 6.53 -19.66
N GLU A 170 7.43 7.23 -20.66
CA GLU A 170 6.63 8.46 -20.44
C GLU A 170 5.32 8.11 -19.73
N SER A 171 4.64 7.06 -20.19
CA SER A 171 3.44 6.55 -19.53
C SER A 171 3.76 6.08 -18.09
N ALA A 172 4.89 5.41 -17.89
CA ALA A 172 5.33 4.97 -16.57
C ALA A 172 5.56 6.17 -15.63
N VAL A 173 6.27 7.19 -16.08
CA VAL A 173 6.51 8.44 -15.32
C VAL A 173 5.21 9.12 -14.92
N SER A 174 4.25 9.25 -15.86
CA SER A 174 2.95 9.84 -15.57
C SER A 174 2.20 9.07 -14.48
N LEU A 175 2.24 7.74 -14.52
CA LEU A 175 1.60 6.88 -13.52
C LEU A 175 2.32 6.93 -12.16
N PHE A 176 3.65 6.87 -12.14
CA PHE A 176 4.44 7.03 -10.93
C PHE A 176 4.21 8.39 -10.28
N HIS A 177 4.13 9.46 -11.08
CA HIS A 177 3.86 10.80 -10.57
C HIS A 177 2.50 10.90 -9.88
N LYS A 178 1.44 10.33 -10.49
CA LYS A 178 0.10 10.29 -9.87
C LYS A 178 0.10 9.54 -8.55
N ALA A 179 0.77 8.39 -8.48
CA ALA A 179 0.89 7.59 -7.25
C ALA A 179 1.77 8.30 -6.20
N ALA A 180 2.88 8.89 -6.60
CA ALA A 180 3.81 9.61 -5.73
C ALA A 180 3.17 10.82 -5.04
N LEU A 181 2.32 11.56 -5.76
CA LEU A 181 1.54 12.67 -5.20
C LEU A 181 0.52 12.22 -4.15
N GLN A 182 0.08 10.96 -4.19
CA GLN A 182 -0.78 10.36 -3.18
C GLN A 182 0.02 9.76 -2.01
N GLY A 183 1.35 9.93 -2.00
CA GLY A 183 2.22 9.44 -0.94
C GLY A 183 2.70 7.99 -1.12
N ASP A 184 2.47 7.33 -2.26
CA ASP A 184 2.99 5.98 -2.50
C ASP A 184 4.52 6.01 -2.55
N VAL A 185 5.14 5.40 -1.53
CA VAL A 185 6.59 5.44 -1.30
C VAL A 185 7.35 4.78 -2.45
N ALA A 186 6.84 3.66 -2.96
CA ALA A 186 7.48 2.94 -4.06
C ALA A 186 7.43 3.75 -5.36
N ALA A 187 6.33 4.47 -5.59
CA ALA A 187 6.19 5.37 -6.73
C ALA A 187 7.10 6.60 -6.61
N GLN A 188 7.24 7.18 -5.41
CA GLN A 188 8.19 8.29 -5.19
C GLN A 188 9.62 7.87 -5.52
N ARG A 189 10.06 6.69 -5.04
CA ARG A 189 11.36 6.16 -5.40
C ARG A 189 11.49 5.86 -6.89
N ALA A 190 10.48 5.26 -7.53
CA ALA A 190 10.49 4.98 -8.96
C ALA A 190 10.60 6.26 -9.79
N LEU A 191 9.88 7.32 -9.40
CA LEU A 191 9.95 8.62 -10.06
C LEU A 191 11.31 9.29 -9.87
N ALA A 192 11.92 9.16 -8.69
CA ALA A 192 13.29 9.60 -8.45
C ALA A 192 14.28 8.92 -9.40
N ILE A 193 14.16 7.61 -9.60
CA ILE A 193 14.98 6.84 -10.54
C ILE A 193 14.77 7.32 -11.99
N CYS A 194 13.53 7.61 -12.38
CA CYS A 194 13.25 8.14 -13.72
C CYS A 194 13.95 9.49 -13.94
N HIS A 195 13.89 10.41 -12.98
CA HIS A 195 14.63 11.68 -13.04
C HIS A 195 16.16 11.49 -13.00
N GLU A 196 16.67 10.56 -12.20
CA GLU A 196 18.10 10.23 -12.11
C GLU A 196 18.65 9.75 -13.45
N LYS A 197 17.86 8.92 -14.17
CA LYS A 197 18.30 8.27 -15.41
C LYS A 197 17.88 9.01 -16.71
N GLY A 198 16.96 9.96 -16.62
CA GLY A 198 16.35 10.57 -17.79
C GLY A 198 15.45 9.62 -18.58
N GLN A 199 14.78 8.67 -17.91
CA GLN A 199 13.90 7.69 -18.54
C GLN A 199 12.44 8.16 -18.55
N GLY A 200 11.92 8.47 -19.74
CA GLY A 200 10.57 9.00 -19.92
C GLY A 200 10.37 10.44 -19.46
N ILE A 201 11.43 11.08 -18.99
CA ILE A 201 11.46 12.48 -18.56
C ILE A 201 12.92 12.97 -18.65
N ALA A 202 13.13 14.28 -18.82
CA ALA A 202 14.47 14.86 -18.82
C ALA A 202 15.21 14.56 -17.50
N GLN A 203 16.48 14.21 -17.61
CA GLN A 203 17.33 13.97 -16.44
C GLN A 203 17.42 15.24 -15.58
N HIS A 204 17.17 15.08 -14.28
CA HIS A 204 17.18 16.21 -13.35
C HIS A 204 17.48 15.74 -11.92
N TYR A 205 18.74 15.80 -11.50
CA TYR A 205 19.17 15.31 -10.20
C TYR A 205 18.52 16.03 -9.01
N GLY A 206 18.21 17.32 -9.12
CA GLY A 206 17.48 18.05 -8.08
C GLY A 206 16.07 17.48 -7.85
N MET A 207 15.36 17.12 -8.93
CA MET A 207 14.06 16.46 -8.83
C MET A 207 14.19 15.04 -8.32
N ALA A 208 15.23 14.31 -8.73
CA ALA A 208 15.52 12.98 -8.18
C ALA A 208 15.74 13.07 -6.67
N ALA A 209 16.59 14.01 -6.20
CA ALA A 209 16.83 14.24 -4.77
C ALA A 209 15.54 14.57 -4.00
N LYS A 210 14.67 15.42 -4.56
CA LYS A 210 13.37 15.76 -3.96
C LYS A 210 12.50 14.53 -3.75
N TRP A 211 12.39 13.65 -4.76
CA TRP A 211 11.56 12.46 -4.67
C TRP A 211 12.21 11.36 -3.80
N TYR A 212 13.54 11.22 -3.84
CA TYR A 212 14.24 10.35 -2.89
C TYR A 212 14.02 10.80 -1.45
N ARG A 213 14.05 12.12 -1.18
CA ARG A 213 13.75 12.65 0.16
C ARG A 213 12.35 12.30 0.61
N ALA A 214 11.34 12.50 -0.25
CA ALA A 214 9.96 12.17 0.08
C ALA A 214 9.78 10.68 0.44
N ALA A 215 10.45 9.78 -0.28
CA ALA A 215 10.44 8.35 0.05
C ALA A 215 11.26 8.03 1.32
N ALA A 216 12.42 8.67 1.50
CA ALA A 216 13.31 8.47 2.64
C ALA A 216 12.69 8.90 3.97
N GLU A 217 11.98 10.02 3.99
CA GLU A 217 11.23 10.51 5.15
C GLU A 217 10.10 9.56 5.57
N GLN A 218 9.60 8.74 4.65
CA GLN A 218 8.64 7.67 4.93
C GLN A 218 9.30 6.31 5.24
N GLY A 219 10.63 6.28 5.38
CA GLY A 219 11.37 5.09 5.81
C GLY A 219 11.82 4.16 4.68
N ASP A 220 11.78 4.57 3.40
CA ASP A 220 12.37 3.77 2.32
C ASP A 220 13.90 3.76 2.44
N THR A 221 14.45 2.64 2.86
CA THR A 221 15.90 2.49 3.14
C THR A 221 16.77 2.66 1.89
N THR A 222 16.24 2.29 0.72
CA THR A 222 16.95 2.50 -0.55
C THR A 222 17.02 3.98 -0.89
N ALA A 223 15.93 4.71 -0.69
CA ALA A 223 15.90 6.15 -0.91
C ALA A 223 16.76 6.90 0.11
N GLN A 224 16.79 6.45 1.38
CA GLN A 224 17.67 6.99 2.42
C GLN A 224 19.15 6.86 2.01
N ASN A 225 19.57 5.66 1.60
CA ASN A 225 20.93 5.43 1.13
C ASN A 225 21.28 6.29 -0.10
N LYS A 226 20.37 6.36 -1.07
CA LYS A 226 20.55 7.18 -2.28
C LYS A 226 20.63 8.68 -1.95
N LEU A 227 19.81 9.16 -1.04
CA LEU A 227 19.85 10.56 -0.62
C LEU A 227 21.14 10.89 0.14
N GLY A 228 21.63 9.96 0.98
CA GLY A 228 22.94 10.05 1.60
C GLY A 228 24.06 10.21 0.56
N TYR A 229 24.04 9.38 -0.48
CA TYR A 229 24.98 9.48 -1.59
C TYR A 229 24.89 10.82 -2.33
N TYR A 230 23.67 11.33 -2.56
CA TYR A 230 23.49 12.63 -3.21
C TYR A 230 24.10 13.77 -2.39
N TYR A 231 23.95 13.74 -1.07
CA TYR A 231 24.62 14.70 -0.19
C TYR A 231 26.12 14.51 -0.13
N GLU A 232 26.63 13.27 -0.18
CA GLU A 232 28.07 12.96 -0.18
C GLU A 232 28.77 13.62 -1.37
N ILE A 233 28.17 13.56 -2.55
CA ILE A 233 28.81 14.05 -3.78
C ILE A 233 28.29 15.41 -4.26
N GLY A 234 27.27 15.99 -3.61
CA GLY A 234 26.66 17.25 -4.02
C GLY A 234 25.82 17.14 -5.30
N GLN A 235 25.24 15.97 -5.59
CA GLN A 235 24.48 15.77 -6.82
C GLN A 235 23.00 16.17 -6.63
N GLY A 236 22.59 17.26 -7.29
CA GLY A 236 21.21 17.77 -7.20
C GLY A 236 20.83 18.39 -5.85
N VAL A 237 21.77 18.42 -4.92
CA VAL A 237 21.71 19.07 -3.59
C VAL A 237 23.07 19.67 -3.28
N THR A 238 23.11 20.66 -2.37
CA THR A 238 24.39 21.16 -1.86
C THR A 238 25.10 20.05 -1.09
N GLN A 239 26.39 19.82 -1.38
CA GLN A 239 27.19 18.82 -0.69
C GLN A 239 27.20 19.04 0.83
N SER A 240 27.00 17.96 1.58
CA SER A 240 27.00 17.96 3.03
C SER A 240 27.29 16.58 3.58
N TYR A 241 28.47 16.35 4.05
CA TYR A 241 28.84 15.09 4.72
C TYR A 241 28.02 14.82 5.98
N GLU A 242 27.62 15.87 6.71
CA GLU A 242 26.76 15.74 7.88
C GLU A 242 25.39 15.16 7.50
N ASN A 243 24.76 15.71 6.45
CA ASN A 243 23.48 15.18 5.96
C ASN A 243 23.65 13.80 5.34
N ALA A 244 24.77 13.54 4.65
CA ALA A 244 25.09 12.21 4.11
C ALA A 244 25.14 11.16 5.24
N ALA A 245 25.92 11.44 6.29
CA ALA A 245 26.07 10.56 7.44
C ALA A 245 24.73 10.31 8.15
N LYS A 246 23.91 11.34 8.34
CA LYS A 246 22.55 11.20 8.91
C LYS A 246 21.68 10.23 8.11
N TRP A 247 21.64 10.38 6.79
CA TRP A 247 20.81 9.52 5.93
C TRP A 247 21.37 8.09 5.85
N TYR A 248 22.68 7.92 5.81
CA TYR A 248 23.31 6.60 5.91
C TYR A 248 23.00 5.93 7.25
N GLN A 249 23.01 6.69 8.35
CA GLN A 249 22.66 6.18 9.67
C GLN A 249 21.21 5.69 9.71
N GLU A 250 20.25 6.44 9.16
CA GLU A 250 18.86 5.99 9.10
C GLU A 250 18.71 4.70 8.29
N ALA A 251 19.33 4.61 7.11
CA ALA A 251 19.31 3.40 6.30
C ALA A 251 19.99 2.20 7.00
N ALA A 252 21.12 2.45 7.69
CA ALA A 252 21.88 1.42 8.39
C ALA A 252 21.10 0.78 9.56
N LYS A 253 20.27 1.54 10.28
CA LYS A 253 19.36 1.02 11.32
C LYS A 253 18.42 -0.06 10.82
N HIS A 254 18.11 -0.05 9.53
CA HIS A 254 17.24 -1.03 8.87
C HIS A 254 18.03 -2.06 8.05
N ASN A 255 19.28 -2.34 8.46
CA ASN A 255 20.15 -3.35 7.85
C ASN A 255 20.49 -3.13 6.36
N ASN A 256 20.49 -1.88 5.89
CA ASN A 256 21.00 -1.58 4.55
C ASN A 256 22.53 -1.70 4.56
N ILE A 257 23.06 -2.76 3.92
CA ILE A 257 24.48 -3.11 3.94
C ILE A 257 25.34 -2.00 3.33
N GLU A 258 24.89 -1.41 2.21
CA GLU A 258 25.62 -0.33 1.53
C GLU A 258 25.72 0.91 2.43
N ALA A 259 24.63 1.27 3.09
CA ALA A 259 24.61 2.39 4.03
C ALA A 259 25.49 2.14 5.27
N GLN A 260 25.52 0.90 5.78
CA GLN A 260 26.44 0.54 6.88
C GLN A 260 27.90 0.73 6.48
N TYR A 261 28.27 0.27 5.28
CA TYR A 261 29.62 0.48 4.74
C TYR A 261 29.94 1.97 4.59
N LYS A 262 29.03 2.75 3.98
CA LYS A 262 29.18 4.19 3.79
C LYS A 262 29.30 4.95 5.12
N LEU A 263 28.48 4.60 6.10
CA LEU A 263 28.54 5.19 7.44
C LEU A 263 29.88 4.86 8.13
N GLY A 264 30.36 3.61 8.02
CA GLY A 264 31.67 3.22 8.52
C GLY A 264 32.80 4.05 7.90
N SER A 265 32.73 4.30 6.59
CA SER A 265 33.66 5.18 5.89
C SER A 265 33.59 6.64 6.41
N CYS A 266 32.40 7.14 6.71
CA CYS A 266 32.23 8.47 7.31
C CYS A 266 32.96 8.57 8.66
N PHE A 267 32.83 7.57 9.54
CA PHE A 267 33.54 7.52 10.83
C PHE A 267 35.06 7.40 10.64
N GLN A 268 35.52 6.54 9.74
CA GLN A 268 36.93 6.33 9.49
C GLN A 268 37.67 7.63 9.04
N HIS A 269 37.00 8.46 8.24
CA HIS A 269 37.59 9.66 7.65
C HIS A 269 37.12 10.97 8.33
N GLY A 270 36.30 10.89 9.40
CA GLY A 270 35.77 12.08 10.08
C GLY A 270 34.83 12.91 9.21
N LEU A 271 34.11 12.29 8.26
CA LEU A 271 33.25 12.99 7.31
C LEU A 271 31.82 13.13 7.86
N GLY A 272 31.50 14.33 8.37
CA GLY A 272 30.16 14.67 8.84
C GLY A 272 29.73 13.98 10.13
N VAL A 273 30.64 13.36 10.86
CA VAL A 273 30.44 12.71 12.15
C VAL A 273 31.49 13.18 13.14
N THR A 274 31.10 13.31 14.42
CA THR A 274 32.09 13.50 15.51
C THR A 274 32.75 12.14 15.78
N GLN A 275 34.09 12.15 15.85
CA GLN A 275 34.87 10.97 16.25
C GLN A 275 34.63 10.60 17.70
#